data_1e6caf52617e85c08afc148028b7940f
#
_entry.id   1e6caf52617e85c08afc148028b7940f
#
_cell.length_a   1.000
_cell.length_b   1.000
_cell.length_c   1.000
_cell.angle_alpha   90.00
_cell.angle_beta   90.00
_cell.angle_gamma   90.00
#
_symmetry.space_group_name_H-M   'P 1'
#
loop_
_entity.id
_entity.type
_entity.pdbx_description
1 polymer ?
#
loop_
_entity_poly.entity_id
_entity_poly.type
_entity_poly.pdbx_seq_one_letter_code
_entity_poly.pdbx_strand_id
1 'polypeptide(L)'
;MKNYAELIPVLKEIVILAKKKDITIREVLQKLDHYGFSLIALLLVLPFMQPFPVGPLSVLGGMTFAALGWQILQKKPTPMLPKKILTLRLSEKNWSRITRLSIFIITLSQKITKPRLRHLVNGSSGLKFEGGIMVAGGILMAIPFGVLPLNNFFPGLAILFVTLAQFEEDGLFILIAIFWLIFSVFYFSIFFFGIYLLGLELIHYLPNWMANLV
;
A
#
# COMPACT_ATOMS: atom_id res chain seq x y z
N MET A 1 17.40 0.85 17.15
CA MET A 1 16.35 -0.20 17.16
C MET A 1 15.02 0.51 17.08
N LYS A 2 14.28 0.35 15.98
CA LYS A 2 12.90 0.83 15.87
C LYS A 2 12.06 -0.13 16.71
N ASN A 3 11.60 0.31 17.87
CA ASN A 3 10.88 -0.58 18.79
C ASN A 3 9.37 -0.25 18.70
N TYR A 4 8.59 -1.15 18.08
CA TYR A 4 7.13 -0.97 17.96
C TYR A 4 6.39 -0.96 19.30
N ALA A 5 7.02 -1.43 20.36
CA ALA A 5 6.57 -1.15 21.70
C ALA A 5 6.39 0.36 21.93
N GLU A 6 7.14 1.21 21.19
CA GLU A 6 7.04 2.68 21.29
C GLU A 6 5.90 3.26 20.44
N LEU A 7 5.47 2.58 19.36
CA LEU A 7 4.36 3.08 18.52
C LEU A 7 3.00 2.93 19.20
N ILE A 8 2.76 1.84 19.94
CA ILE A 8 1.50 1.62 20.64
C ILE A 8 1.19 2.73 21.65
N PRO A 9 2.13 3.18 22.49
CA PRO A 9 1.94 4.36 23.35
C PRO A 9 1.60 5.63 22.55
N VAL A 10 2.31 5.90 21.46
CA VAL A 10 2.05 7.07 20.60
C VAL A 10 0.63 7.03 20.00
N LEU A 11 0.19 5.85 19.51
CA LEU A 11 -1.16 5.67 19.01
C LEU A 11 -2.24 5.89 20.09
N LYS A 12 -1.99 5.43 21.32
CA LYS A 12 -2.90 5.68 22.45
C LYS A 12 -2.91 7.16 22.84
N GLU A 13 -1.76 7.83 22.82
CA GLU A 13 -1.66 9.27 23.09
C GLU A 13 -2.47 10.09 22.09
N ILE A 14 -2.47 9.72 20.79
CA ILE A 14 -3.29 10.35 19.74
C ILE A 14 -4.77 10.34 20.15
N VAL A 15 -5.29 9.21 20.64
CA VAL A 15 -6.69 9.12 21.06
C VAL A 15 -6.95 10.01 22.29
N ILE A 16 -6.03 10.05 23.25
CA ILE A 16 -6.15 10.93 24.43
C ILE A 16 -6.19 12.40 24.02
N LEU A 17 -5.35 12.80 23.05
CA LEU A 17 -5.36 14.16 22.53
C LEU A 17 -6.65 14.46 21.76
N ALA A 18 -7.16 13.50 20.96
CA ALA A 18 -8.41 13.64 20.23
C ALA A 18 -9.64 13.80 21.14
N LYS A 19 -9.57 13.33 22.40
CA LYS A 19 -10.60 13.58 23.42
C LYS A 19 -10.60 15.01 23.94
N LYS A 20 -9.46 15.67 23.92
CA LYS A 20 -9.30 17.03 24.47
C LYS A 20 -9.55 18.10 23.42
N LYS A 21 -9.18 17.86 22.18
CA LYS A 21 -9.36 18.77 21.04
C LYS A 21 -9.43 18.01 19.73
N ASP A 22 -10.08 18.61 18.74
CA ASP A 22 -10.01 18.11 17.36
C ASP A 22 -8.58 18.22 16.83
N ILE A 23 -7.93 17.09 16.59
CA ILE A 23 -6.58 17.04 16.05
C ILE A 23 -6.60 16.82 14.54
N THR A 24 -5.65 17.45 13.85
CA THR A 24 -5.46 17.33 12.41
C THR A 24 -4.59 16.13 12.06
N ILE A 25 -4.73 15.65 10.81
CA ILE A 25 -3.83 14.60 10.29
C ILE A 25 -2.37 15.07 10.36
N ARG A 26 -2.09 16.36 10.11
CA ARG A 26 -0.74 16.93 10.23
C ARG A 26 -0.14 16.75 11.62
N GLU A 27 -0.90 17.07 12.68
CA GLU A 27 -0.43 16.93 14.07
C GLU A 27 -0.11 15.48 14.41
N VAL A 28 -0.89 14.55 13.87
CA VAL A 28 -0.66 13.11 14.05
C VAL A 28 0.58 12.64 13.32
N LEU A 29 0.78 13.05 12.05
CA LEU A 29 1.95 12.68 11.28
C LEU A 29 3.25 13.20 11.90
N GLN A 30 3.22 14.40 12.47
CA GLN A 30 4.38 14.94 13.20
C GLN A 30 4.74 14.12 14.43
N LYS A 31 3.74 13.51 15.11
CA LYS A 31 4.00 12.61 16.24
C LYS A 31 4.48 11.22 15.82
N LEU A 32 4.06 10.76 14.67
CA LEU A 32 4.44 9.45 14.13
C LEU A 32 5.83 9.44 13.50
N ASP A 33 6.35 10.64 13.13
CA ASP A 33 7.67 10.79 12.51
C ASP A 33 7.87 9.80 11.34
N HIS A 34 8.94 9.04 11.35
CA HIS A 34 9.27 8.05 10.30
C HIS A 34 8.28 6.87 10.20
N TYR A 35 7.47 6.60 11.22
CA TYR A 35 6.39 5.60 11.15
C TYR A 35 5.20 6.07 10.30
N GLY A 36 5.14 7.37 9.97
CA GLY A 36 4.02 7.95 9.24
C GLY A 36 3.78 7.31 7.88
N PHE A 37 4.84 7.00 7.12
CA PHE A 37 4.70 6.34 5.81
C PHE A 37 4.08 4.95 5.93
N SER A 38 4.67 4.10 6.75
CA SER A 38 4.22 2.71 6.89
C SER A 38 2.83 2.63 7.51
N LEU A 39 2.49 3.51 8.47
CA LEU A 39 1.15 3.52 9.05
C LEU A 39 0.08 3.97 8.05
N ILE A 40 0.35 5.02 7.26
CA ILE A 40 -0.57 5.45 6.21
C ILE A 40 -0.72 4.34 5.17
N ALA A 41 0.36 3.75 4.70
CA ALA A 41 0.32 2.67 3.72
C ALA A 41 -0.49 1.48 4.24
N LEU A 42 -0.27 1.07 5.51
CA LEU A 42 -1.02 0.00 6.15
C LEU A 42 -2.52 0.27 6.17
N LEU A 43 -2.92 1.47 6.58
CA LEU A 43 -4.34 1.83 6.66
C LEU A 43 -4.99 1.95 5.29
N LEU A 44 -4.24 2.50 4.32
CA LEU A 44 -4.75 2.70 2.96
C LEU A 44 -4.85 1.39 2.18
N VAL A 45 -4.00 0.38 2.46
CA VAL A 45 -4.03 -0.88 1.70
C VAL A 45 -5.22 -1.77 2.06
N LEU A 46 -5.74 -1.67 3.28
CA LEU A 46 -6.80 -2.56 3.78
C LEU A 46 -8.07 -2.58 2.92
N PRO A 47 -8.60 -1.45 2.42
CA PRO A 47 -9.75 -1.46 1.51
C PRO A 47 -9.50 -2.24 0.22
N PHE A 48 -8.26 -2.39 -0.22
CA PHE A 48 -7.89 -3.10 -1.43
C PHE A 48 -7.64 -4.59 -1.23
N MET A 49 -7.67 -5.07 0.03
CA MET A 49 -7.58 -6.50 0.37
C MET A 49 -8.89 -7.27 0.11
N GLN A 50 -9.85 -6.64 -0.53
CA GLN A 50 -11.09 -7.29 -0.94
C GLN A 50 -10.89 -7.97 -2.31
N PRO A 51 -11.55 -9.12 -2.55
CA PRO A 51 -11.46 -9.81 -3.84
C PRO A 51 -12.21 -9.11 -4.97
N PHE A 52 -12.98 -8.07 -4.66
CA PHE A 52 -13.79 -7.34 -5.62
C PHE A 52 -13.08 -6.09 -6.15
N PRO A 53 -13.25 -5.76 -7.44
CA PRO A 53 -12.69 -4.55 -8.00
C PRO A 53 -13.37 -3.31 -7.37
N VAL A 54 -12.56 -2.38 -6.87
CA VAL A 54 -13.03 -1.12 -6.26
C VAL A 54 -13.12 0.04 -7.27
N GLY A 55 -13.06 -0.27 -8.56
CA GLY A 55 -13.24 0.70 -9.64
C GLY A 55 -12.26 1.88 -9.61
N PRO A 56 -12.73 3.13 -9.81
CA PRO A 56 -11.85 4.31 -9.84
C PRO A 56 -11.05 4.54 -8.56
N LEU A 57 -11.49 3.99 -7.43
CA LEU A 57 -10.78 4.09 -6.16
C LEU A 57 -9.42 3.39 -6.22
N SER A 58 -9.29 2.32 -7.02
CA SER A 58 -8.01 1.63 -7.19
C SER A 58 -6.97 2.50 -7.88
N VAL A 59 -7.37 3.29 -8.86
CA VAL A 59 -6.49 4.24 -9.56
C VAL A 59 -5.96 5.28 -8.57
N LEU A 60 -6.86 5.89 -7.79
CA LEU A 60 -6.47 6.89 -6.77
C LEU A 60 -5.58 6.26 -5.69
N GLY A 61 -5.93 5.07 -5.22
CA GLY A 61 -5.14 4.33 -4.23
C GLY A 61 -3.76 3.98 -4.78
N GLY A 62 -3.69 3.43 -5.99
CA GLY A 62 -2.44 3.09 -6.67
C GLY A 62 -1.53 4.31 -6.86
N MET A 63 -2.06 5.43 -7.34
CA MET A 63 -1.31 6.68 -7.46
C MET A 63 -0.79 7.16 -6.09
N THR A 64 -1.60 7.01 -5.05
CA THR A 64 -1.20 7.40 -3.69
C THR A 64 -0.04 6.52 -3.18
N PHE A 65 -0.10 5.20 -3.37
CA PHE A 65 1.00 4.31 -3.00
C PHE A 65 2.26 4.59 -3.81
N ALA A 66 2.14 4.81 -5.11
CA ALA A 66 3.28 5.19 -5.95
C ALA A 66 3.92 6.51 -5.47
N ALA A 67 3.11 7.51 -5.12
CA ALA A 67 3.60 8.78 -4.61
C ALA A 67 4.27 8.63 -3.22
N LEU A 68 3.72 7.81 -2.32
CA LEU A 68 4.33 7.52 -1.03
C LEU A 68 5.67 6.78 -1.20
N GLY A 69 5.69 5.74 -2.04
CA GLY A 69 6.91 4.99 -2.34
C GLY A 69 8.00 5.87 -2.96
N TRP A 70 7.63 6.77 -3.86
CA TRP A 70 8.57 7.74 -4.44
C TRP A 70 9.16 8.69 -3.40
N GLN A 71 8.36 9.17 -2.46
CA GLN A 71 8.83 10.02 -1.35
C GLN A 71 9.81 9.27 -0.43
N ILE A 72 9.56 7.97 -0.17
CA ILE A 72 10.48 7.11 0.59
C ILE A 72 11.83 6.99 -0.14
N LEU A 73 11.80 6.75 -1.47
CA LEU A 73 13.02 6.69 -2.28
C LEU A 73 13.82 8.01 -2.25
N GLN A 74 13.12 9.14 -2.16
CA GLN A 74 13.71 10.46 -1.97
C GLN A 74 14.18 10.72 -0.53
N LYS A 75 14.02 9.76 0.37
CA LYS A 75 14.39 9.88 1.80
C LYS A 75 13.67 11.04 2.51
N LYS A 76 12.41 11.32 2.12
CA LYS A 76 11.62 12.33 2.83
C LYS A 76 11.36 11.87 4.26
N PRO A 77 11.48 12.75 5.27
CA PRO A 77 11.31 12.36 6.68
C PRO A 77 9.85 12.02 7.00
N THR A 78 8.91 12.70 6.39
CA THR A 78 7.47 12.54 6.63
C THR A 78 6.68 12.52 5.32
N PRO A 79 5.54 11.82 5.25
CA PRO A 79 4.69 11.80 4.07
C PRO A 79 4.17 13.20 3.72
N MET A 80 4.39 13.61 2.49
CA MET A 80 3.85 14.86 1.95
C MET A 80 2.48 14.57 1.36
N LEU A 81 1.43 14.98 2.07
CA LEU A 81 0.06 14.85 1.63
C LEU A 81 -0.49 16.21 1.17
N PRO A 82 -1.51 16.23 0.28
CA PRO A 82 -2.19 17.47 -0.11
C PRO A 82 -2.67 18.26 1.11
N LYS A 83 -2.57 19.59 1.05
CA LYS A 83 -2.96 20.47 2.17
C LYS A 83 -4.37 20.18 2.69
N LYS A 84 -5.32 19.88 1.78
CA LYS A 84 -6.70 19.51 2.15
C LYS A 84 -6.76 18.29 3.07
N ILE A 85 -5.92 17.28 2.86
CA ILE A 85 -5.86 16.09 3.71
C ILE A 85 -5.18 16.42 5.04
N LEU A 86 -4.07 17.16 5.01
CA LEU A 86 -3.32 17.52 6.22
C LEU A 86 -4.14 18.36 7.21
N THR A 87 -5.07 19.16 6.71
CA THR A 87 -5.94 20.02 7.54
C THR A 87 -7.24 19.33 7.97
N LEU A 88 -7.51 18.11 7.50
CA LEU A 88 -8.68 17.35 7.95
C LEU A 88 -8.59 17.09 9.46
N ARG A 89 -9.69 17.39 10.13
CA ARG A 89 -9.91 17.09 11.55
C ARG A 89 -10.80 15.86 11.64
N LEU A 90 -10.31 14.85 12.30
CA LEU A 90 -11.08 13.63 12.54
C LEU A 90 -11.61 13.64 13.97
N SER A 91 -12.86 13.21 14.13
CA SER A 91 -13.47 13.06 15.44
C SER A 91 -12.73 12.01 16.28
N GLU A 92 -12.87 12.11 17.62
CA GLU A 92 -12.34 11.11 18.57
C GLU A 92 -12.73 9.67 18.15
N LYS A 93 -13.98 9.47 17.74
CA LYS A 93 -14.49 8.16 17.31
C LYS A 93 -13.71 7.58 16.12
N ASN A 94 -13.35 8.41 15.16
CA ASN A 94 -12.57 7.98 13.99
C ASN A 94 -11.12 7.69 14.39
N TRP A 95 -10.49 8.54 15.17
CA TRP A 95 -9.15 8.27 15.70
C TRP A 95 -9.10 7.01 16.54
N SER A 96 -10.09 6.77 17.39
CA SER A 96 -10.19 5.54 18.18
C SER A 96 -10.32 4.29 17.31
N ARG A 97 -11.08 4.35 16.21
CA ARG A 97 -11.20 3.23 15.26
C ARG A 97 -9.87 2.97 14.54
N ILE A 98 -9.24 4.02 14.03
CA ILE A 98 -7.93 3.95 13.35
C ILE A 98 -6.89 3.34 14.28
N THR A 99 -6.76 3.89 15.50
CA THR A 99 -5.82 3.40 16.50
C THR A 99 -6.06 1.95 16.88
N ARG A 100 -7.32 1.55 17.10
CA ARG A 100 -7.67 0.16 17.45
C ARG A 100 -7.29 -0.80 16.34
N LEU A 101 -7.58 -0.44 15.08
CA LEU A 101 -7.24 -1.25 13.92
C LEU A 101 -5.71 -1.36 13.76
N SER A 102 -4.99 -0.25 13.89
CA SER A 102 -3.52 -0.23 13.83
C SER A 102 -2.90 -1.11 14.91
N ILE A 103 -3.35 -0.97 16.16
CA ILE A 103 -2.87 -1.80 17.29
C ILE A 103 -3.20 -3.28 17.04
N PHE A 104 -4.40 -3.60 16.56
CA PHE A 104 -4.78 -4.99 16.24
C PHE A 104 -3.83 -5.61 15.22
N ILE A 105 -3.56 -4.90 14.10
CA ILE A 105 -2.68 -5.40 13.04
C ILE A 105 -1.25 -5.55 13.57
N ILE A 106 -0.72 -4.56 14.29
CA ILE A 106 0.62 -4.61 14.90
C ILE A 106 0.71 -5.79 15.88
N THR A 107 -0.28 -5.98 16.74
CA THR A 107 -0.27 -7.10 17.70
C THR A 107 -0.39 -8.45 17.02
N LEU A 108 -1.14 -8.53 15.91
CA LEU A 108 -1.26 -9.75 15.12
C LEU A 108 0.05 -10.08 14.40
N SER A 109 0.70 -9.08 13.79
CA SER A 109 1.97 -9.26 13.10
C SER A 109 3.06 -9.70 14.06
N GLN A 110 3.16 -9.13 15.26
CA GLN A 110 4.13 -9.49 16.29
C GLN A 110 4.10 -10.98 16.70
N LYS A 111 2.96 -11.66 16.54
CA LYS A 111 2.86 -13.10 16.83
C LYS A 111 3.53 -13.98 15.77
N ILE A 112 3.67 -13.49 14.57
CA ILE A 112 4.12 -14.25 13.39
C ILE A 112 5.55 -13.86 13.01
N THR A 113 5.95 -12.62 13.32
CA THR A 113 7.21 -12.02 12.90
C THR A 113 8.34 -12.30 13.89
N LYS A 114 9.52 -12.42 13.33
CA LYS A 114 10.79 -12.45 14.09
C LYS A 114 11.78 -11.55 13.35
N PRO A 115 12.61 -10.77 14.04
CA PRO A 115 13.58 -9.90 13.37
C PRO A 115 14.65 -10.73 12.65
N ARG A 116 14.41 -11.00 11.36
CA ARG A 116 15.27 -11.75 10.45
C ARG A 116 15.69 -10.90 9.26
N LEU A 117 16.83 -11.21 8.65
CA LEU A 117 17.31 -10.56 7.43
C LEU A 117 17.26 -9.02 7.52
N ARG A 118 17.61 -8.47 8.66
CA ARG A 118 17.52 -7.02 8.97
C ARG A 118 18.22 -6.13 7.95
N HIS A 119 19.24 -6.65 7.24
CA HIS A 119 19.93 -5.92 6.19
C HIS A 119 19.03 -5.54 5.01
N LEU A 120 17.92 -6.28 4.78
CA LEU A 120 16.93 -5.96 3.75
C LEU A 120 15.97 -4.84 4.18
N VAL A 121 15.78 -4.65 5.49
CA VAL A 121 14.81 -3.69 6.05
C VAL A 121 15.48 -2.39 6.47
N ASN A 122 16.72 -2.47 6.94
CA ASN A 122 17.42 -1.33 7.51
C ASN A 122 18.26 -0.55 6.50
N GLY A 123 18.48 0.73 6.81
CA GLY A 123 19.36 1.60 6.04
C GLY A 123 18.85 1.92 4.63
N SER A 124 19.77 2.16 3.71
CA SER A 124 19.45 2.52 2.33
C SER A 124 18.76 1.39 1.56
N SER A 125 19.09 0.13 1.87
CA SER A 125 18.45 -1.03 1.23
C SER A 125 16.99 -1.14 1.59
N GLY A 126 16.65 -0.98 2.88
CA GLY A 126 15.26 -0.99 3.34
C GLY A 126 14.40 0.06 2.66
N LEU A 127 14.89 1.30 2.57
CA LEU A 127 14.20 2.38 1.87
C LEU A 127 14.00 2.08 0.38
N LYS A 128 14.98 1.46 -0.28
CA LYS A 128 14.88 1.07 -1.70
C LYS A 128 13.83 -0.02 -1.91
N PHE A 129 13.82 -1.06 -1.06
CA PHE A 129 12.82 -2.12 -1.15
C PHE A 129 11.42 -1.60 -0.83
N GLU A 130 11.25 -0.88 0.27
CA GLU A 130 9.96 -0.31 0.65
C GLU A 130 9.42 0.61 -0.44
N GLY A 131 10.19 1.64 -0.80
CA GLY A 131 9.78 2.60 -1.80
C GLY A 131 9.59 1.98 -3.18
N GLY A 132 10.49 1.10 -3.61
CA GLY A 132 10.42 0.43 -4.91
C GLY A 132 9.18 -0.48 -5.03
N ILE A 133 8.89 -1.29 -4.03
CA ILE A 133 7.70 -2.17 -4.02
C ILE A 133 6.42 -1.34 -3.96
N MET A 134 6.39 -0.26 -3.17
CA MET A 134 5.23 0.63 -3.12
C MET A 134 5.00 1.36 -4.44
N VAL A 135 6.06 1.81 -5.14
CA VAL A 135 5.94 2.42 -6.46
C VAL A 135 5.41 1.40 -7.47
N ALA A 136 6.05 0.24 -7.57
CA ALA A 136 5.68 -0.79 -8.56
C ALA A 136 4.27 -1.35 -8.30
N GLY A 137 3.96 -1.70 -7.04
CA GLY A 137 2.63 -2.16 -6.64
C GLY A 137 1.56 -1.10 -6.86
N GLY A 138 1.87 0.17 -6.54
CA GLY A 138 0.98 1.30 -6.77
C GLY A 138 0.69 1.52 -8.26
N ILE A 139 1.69 1.43 -9.14
CA ILE A 139 1.50 1.52 -10.60
C ILE A 139 0.59 0.40 -11.08
N LEU A 140 0.84 -0.85 -10.66
CA LEU A 140 -0.02 -1.98 -11.03
C LEU A 140 -1.47 -1.78 -10.58
N MET A 141 -1.69 -1.28 -9.36
CA MET A 141 -3.03 -0.96 -8.85
C MET A 141 -3.70 0.20 -9.60
N ALA A 142 -2.91 1.15 -10.11
CA ALA A 142 -3.42 2.31 -10.83
C ALA A 142 -3.92 1.96 -12.25
N ILE A 143 -3.59 0.79 -12.77
CA ILE A 143 -4.08 0.33 -14.06
C ILE A 143 -5.61 0.07 -13.95
N PRO A 144 -6.46 0.75 -14.73
CA PRO A 144 -7.91 0.75 -14.54
C PRO A 144 -8.60 -0.49 -15.12
N PHE A 145 -8.25 -1.68 -14.63
CA PHE A 145 -8.89 -2.94 -15.06
C PHE A 145 -10.06 -3.31 -14.17
N GLY A 146 -11.20 -2.64 -14.38
CA GLY A 146 -12.42 -2.92 -13.63
C GLY A 146 -13.02 -4.32 -13.84
N VAL A 147 -12.57 -5.04 -14.88
CA VAL A 147 -13.09 -6.39 -15.24
C VAL A 147 -12.24 -7.50 -14.62
N LEU A 148 -10.95 -7.24 -14.34
CA LEU A 148 -10.04 -8.26 -13.82
C LEU A 148 -10.27 -8.45 -12.32
N PRO A 149 -10.76 -9.62 -11.88
CA PRO A 149 -10.89 -9.90 -10.44
C PRO A 149 -9.51 -9.89 -9.78
N LEU A 150 -9.43 -9.57 -8.49
CA LEU A 150 -8.18 -9.56 -7.72
C LEU A 150 -7.08 -8.60 -8.24
N ASN A 151 -7.39 -7.72 -9.21
CA ASN A 151 -6.43 -6.78 -9.80
C ASN A 151 -5.74 -5.90 -8.74
N ASN A 152 -6.42 -5.55 -7.67
CA ASN A 152 -5.89 -4.75 -6.57
C ASN A 152 -5.33 -5.61 -5.43
N PHE A 153 -5.83 -6.84 -5.30
CA PHE A 153 -5.52 -7.71 -4.18
C PHE A 153 -4.04 -8.12 -4.18
N PHE A 154 -3.52 -8.63 -5.30
CA PHE A 154 -2.14 -9.11 -5.37
C PHE A 154 -1.10 -8.00 -5.22
N PRO A 155 -1.18 -6.87 -5.96
CA PRO A 155 -0.26 -5.75 -5.70
C PRO A 155 -0.44 -5.17 -4.29
N GLY A 156 -1.67 -5.16 -3.78
CA GLY A 156 -1.96 -4.76 -2.41
C GLY A 156 -1.30 -5.66 -1.37
N LEU A 157 -1.24 -6.98 -1.59
CA LEU A 157 -0.47 -7.89 -0.73
C LEU A 157 1.02 -7.54 -0.73
N ALA A 158 1.61 -7.21 -1.88
CA ALA A 158 3.00 -6.77 -1.93
C ALA A 158 3.22 -5.51 -1.08
N ILE A 159 2.33 -4.51 -1.18
CA ILE A 159 2.38 -3.30 -0.37
C ILE A 159 2.16 -3.60 1.12
N LEU A 160 1.21 -4.47 1.46
CA LEU A 160 0.95 -4.88 2.84
C LEU A 160 2.18 -5.53 3.46
N PHE A 161 2.78 -6.51 2.77
CA PHE A 161 3.93 -7.24 3.31
C PHE A 161 5.19 -6.37 3.41
N VAL A 162 5.47 -5.48 2.46
CA VAL A 162 6.61 -4.56 2.60
C VAL A 162 6.39 -3.57 3.75
N THR A 163 5.16 -3.15 3.97
CA THR A 163 4.81 -2.28 5.11
C THR A 163 4.99 -3.01 6.44
N LEU A 164 4.53 -4.26 6.54
CA LEU A 164 4.75 -5.10 7.72
C LEU A 164 6.24 -5.41 7.95
N ALA A 165 7.01 -5.61 6.88
CA ALA A 165 8.47 -5.79 6.97
C ALA A 165 9.13 -4.61 7.67
N GLN A 166 8.72 -3.39 7.33
CA GLN A 166 9.24 -2.18 7.96
C GLN A 166 8.79 -2.06 9.42
N PHE A 167 7.55 -2.46 9.72
CA PHE A 167 7.05 -2.45 11.08
C PHE A 167 7.77 -3.44 11.99
N GLU A 168 8.03 -4.65 11.55
CA GLU A 168 8.53 -5.74 12.40
C GLU A 168 10.04 -6.01 12.23
N GLU A 169 10.74 -5.18 11.46
CA GLU A 169 12.15 -5.37 11.10
C GLU A 169 12.43 -6.80 10.57
N ASP A 170 11.44 -7.43 9.93
CA ASP A 170 11.56 -8.79 9.40
C ASP A 170 11.72 -8.77 7.88
N GLY A 171 12.95 -8.97 7.41
CA GLY A 171 13.27 -9.00 5.99
C GLY A 171 12.65 -10.18 5.22
N LEU A 172 12.14 -11.21 5.91
CA LEU A 172 11.38 -12.26 5.25
C LEU A 172 10.12 -11.71 4.59
N PHE A 173 9.47 -10.72 5.20
CA PHE A 173 8.30 -10.08 4.62
C PHE A 173 8.64 -9.26 3.37
N ILE A 174 9.87 -8.77 3.20
CA ILE A 174 10.32 -8.18 1.93
C ILE A 174 10.35 -9.23 0.83
N LEU A 175 10.85 -10.44 1.12
CA LEU A 175 10.87 -11.52 0.14
C LEU A 175 9.44 -11.94 -0.25
N ILE A 176 8.54 -12.02 0.73
CA ILE A 176 7.11 -12.28 0.48
C ILE A 176 6.47 -11.15 -0.34
N ALA A 177 6.81 -9.90 -0.07
CA ALA A 177 6.33 -8.75 -0.83
C ALA A 177 6.83 -8.81 -2.29
N ILE A 178 8.11 -9.13 -2.52
CA ILE A 178 8.67 -9.31 -3.85
C ILE A 178 7.97 -10.47 -4.58
N PHE A 179 7.73 -11.59 -3.90
CA PHE A 179 6.98 -12.72 -4.47
C PHE A 179 5.60 -12.26 -4.97
N TRP A 180 4.83 -11.55 -4.15
CA TRP A 180 3.50 -11.06 -4.53
C TRP A 180 3.56 -10.01 -5.64
N LEU A 181 4.60 -9.18 -5.67
CA LEU A 181 4.80 -8.22 -6.75
C LEU A 181 5.07 -8.93 -8.10
N ILE A 182 5.98 -9.92 -8.11
CA ILE A 182 6.28 -10.73 -9.30
C ILE A 182 5.02 -11.49 -9.73
N PHE A 183 4.31 -12.09 -8.78
CA PHE A 183 3.06 -12.79 -9.05
C PHE A 183 2.01 -11.86 -9.67
N SER A 184 1.92 -10.61 -9.19
CA SER A 184 1.03 -9.60 -9.77
C SER A 184 1.38 -9.31 -11.23
N VAL A 185 2.65 -9.09 -11.54
CA VAL A 185 3.11 -8.86 -12.92
C VAL A 185 2.76 -10.04 -13.82
N PHE A 186 3.01 -11.26 -13.34
CA PHE A 186 2.69 -12.48 -14.08
C PHE A 186 1.18 -12.62 -14.31
N TYR A 187 0.35 -12.37 -13.28
CA TYR A 187 -1.10 -12.40 -13.37
C TYR A 187 -1.65 -11.42 -14.40
N PHE A 188 -1.16 -10.17 -14.39
CA PHE A 188 -1.52 -9.17 -15.40
C PHE A 188 -1.04 -9.57 -16.80
N SER A 189 0.17 -10.12 -16.93
CA SER A 189 0.73 -10.55 -18.22
C SER A 189 -0.11 -11.65 -18.85
N ILE A 190 -0.55 -12.65 -18.08
CA ILE A 190 -1.43 -13.71 -18.59
C ILE A 190 -2.76 -13.12 -19.07
N PHE A 191 -3.33 -12.20 -18.32
CA PHE A 191 -4.59 -11.57 -18.70
C PHE A 191 -4.47 -10.78 -20.01
N PHE A 192 -3.43 -9.98 -20.16
CA PHE A 192 -3.18 -9.23 -21.39
C PHE A 192 -2.92 -10.14 -22.60
N PHE A 193 -2.12 -11.18 -22.37
CA PHE A 193 -1.85 -12.18 -23.42
C PHE A 193 -3.14 -12.88 -23.85
N GLY A 194 -4.01 -13.23 -22.91
CA GLY A 194 -5.32 -13.81 -23.21
C GLY A 194 -6.21 -12.88 -24.04
N ILE A 195 -6.28 -11.58 -23.67
CA ILE A 195 -7.02 -10.58 -24.46
C ILE A 195 -6.43 -10.43 -25.84
N TYR A 196 -5.10 -10.41 -25.98
CA TYR A 196 -4.42 -10.32 -27.27
C TYR A 196 -4.79 -11.50 -28.18
N LEU A 197 -4.75 -12.73 -27.67
CA LEU A 197 -5.12 -13.93 -28.44
C LEU A 197 -6.60 -13.90 -28.85
N LEU A 198 -7.50 -13.53 -27.95
CA LEU A 198 -8.93 -13.38 -28.27
C LEU A 198 -9.15 -12.31 -29.34
N GLY A 199 -8.41 -11.21 -29.27
CA GLY A 199 -8.46 -10.17 -30.29
C GLY A 199 -8.04 -10.65 -31.67
N LEU A 200 -6.97 -11.46 -31.74
CA LEU A 200 -6.52 -12.06 -32.99
C LEU A 200 -7.57 -13.02 -33.59
N GLU A 201 -8.21 -13.86 -32.74
CA GLU A 201 -9.28 -14.74 -33.23
C GLU A 201 -10.49 -13.94 -33.72
N LEU A 202 -10.90 -12.89 -33.01
CA LEU A 202 -12.02 -12.05 -33.47
C LEU A 202 -11.77 -11.39 -34.82
N ILE A 203 -10.54 -11.00 -35.12
CA ILE A 203 -10.17 -10.43 -36.44
C ILE A 203 -10.45 -11.44 -37.57
N HIS A 204 -10.25 -12.73 -37.36
CA HIS A 204 -10.53 -13.77 -38.33
C HIS A 204 -12.03 -13.93 -38.67
N TYR A 205 -12.92 -13.52 -37.75
CA TYR A 205 -14.38 -13.56 -37.95
C TYR A 205 -14.93 -12.25 -38.55
N LEU A 206 -14.10 -11.20 -38.69
CA LEU A 206 -14.54 -9.94 -39.29
C LEU A 206 -14.70 -10.08 -40.81
N PRO A 207 -15.77 -9.53 -41.39
CA PRO A 207 -15.91 -9.45 -42.85
C PRO A 207 -14.70 -8.73 -43.48
N ASN A 208 -14.25 -9.18 -44.64
CA ASN A 208 -13.05 -8.68 -45.32
C ASN A 208 -13.00 -7.15 -45.53
N TRP A 209 -14.16 -6.49 -45.61
CA TRP A 209 -14.24 -5.05 -45.73
C TRP A 209 -13.95 -4.29 -44.41
N MET A 210 -14.15 -4.94 -43.24
CA MET A 210 -13.72 -4.37 -41.93
C MET A 210 -12.26 -4.65 -41.62
N ALA A 211 -11.71 -5.77 -42.07
CA ALA A 211 -10.30 -6.14 -41.85
C ALA A 211 -9.32 -5.15 -42.52
N ASN A 212 -9.76 -4.41 -43.52
CA ASN A 212 -8.95 -3.38 -44.21
C ASN A 212 -9.00 -1.99 -43.54
N LEU A 213 -9.73 -1.83 -42.44
CA LEU A 213 -9.86 -0.57 -41.69
C LEU A 213 -9.02 -0.53 -40.42
N VAL A 214 -8.35 -1.63 -40.05
CA VAL A 214 -7.46 -1.79 -38.89
C VAL A 214 -6.03 -2.02 -39.38
#